data_a22ccbbbc6283afeef96892eba68669a
#
_entry.id   a22ccbbbc6283afeef96892eba68669a
#
_cell.length_a   1.000
_cell.length_b   1.000
_cell.length_c   1.000
_cell.angle_alpha   90.00
_cell.angle_beta   90.00
_cell.angle_gamma   90.00
#
_symmetry.space_group_name_H-M   'P 1'
#
loop_
_entity.id
_entity.type
_entity.pdbx_description
1 polymer ?
#
loop_
_entity_poly.entity_id
_entity_poly.type
_entity_poly.pdbx_seq_one_letter_code
_entity_poly.pdbx_strand_id
1 'polypeptide(L)'
;MADRIGKPISQRQLRVGEMIKQSLSMIFIRNEAKVPNLETNTITVTEVRMSQDLKIAKAYVLPLGGKNAEETVKTLREYSFLIRKILSQKVVMKFLPKLLFRKDESFEYAEKIENLIKQTNK
;
A
#
# COMPACT_ATOMS: atom_id res chain seq x y z
N MET A 1 12.59 -4.85 -13.36
CA MET A 1 11.16 -4.74 -13.07
C MET A 1 10.61 -3.47 -13.69
N ALA A 2 9.53 -3.55 -14.41
CA ALA A 2 8.89 -2.39 -15.04
C ALA A 2 7.61 -2.02 -14.31
N ASP A 3 7.22 -0.74 -14.36
CA ASP A 3 5.92 -0.35 -13.86
C ASP A 3 4.82 -0.79 -14.83
N ARG A 4 3.55 -0.53 -14.50
CA ARG A 4 2.39 -0.96 -15.31
C ARG A 4 2.34 -0.34 -16.70
N ILE A 5 3.10 0.72 -16.95
CA ILE A 5 3.18 1.42 -18.22
C ILE A 5 4.35 0.90 -19.08
N GLY A 6 5.09 -0.08 -18.58
CA GLY A 6 6.22 -0.67 -19.27
C GLY A 6 7.54 0.10 -19.11
N LYS A 7 7.56 1.22 -18.40
CA LYS A 7 8.79 1.96 -18.14
C LYS A 7 9.54 1.32 -16.97
N PRO A 8 10.87 1.17 -17.06
CA PRO A 8 11.64 0.63 -15.94
C PRO A 8 11.56 1.55 -14.73
N ILE A 9 11.43 0.94 -13.55
CA ILE A 9 11.45 1.66 -12.29
C ILE A 9 12.89 1.96 -11.93
N SER A 10 13.20 3.21 -11.59
CA SER A 10 14.55 3.61 -11.19
C SER A 10 14.91 3.09 -9.80
N GLN A 11 16.21 2.97 -9.51
CA GLN A 11 16.71 2.60 -8.19
C GLN A 11 16.21 3.58 -7.13
N ARG A 12 16.14 4.86 -7.46
CA ARG A 12 15.66 5.89 -6.55
C ARG A 12 14.19 5.67 -6.19
N GLN A 13 13.34 5.36 -7.19
CA GLN A 13 11.94 5.04 -6.95
C GLN A 13 11.80 3.83 -6.03
N LEU A 14 12.59 2.78 -6.25
CA LEU A 14 12.56 1.57 -5.42
C LEU A 14 12.98 1.86 -3.98
N ARG A 15 14.06 2.62 -3.79
CA ARG A 15 14.54 2.96 -2.45
C ARG A 15 13.53 3.78 -1.66
N VAL A 16 12.98 4.80 -2.28
CA VAL A 16 12.00 5.67 -1.63
C VAL A 16 10.72 4.88 -1.33
N GLY A 17 10.28 4.05 -2.29
CA GLY A 17 9.11 3.19 -2.10
C GLY A 17 9.27 2.23 -0.93
N GLU A 18 10.44 1.57 -0.81
CA GLU A 18 10.72 0.67 0.31
C GLU A 18 10.78 1.40 1.64
N MET A 19 11.39 2.57 1.68
CA MET A 19 11.47 3.38 2.88
C MET A 19 10.06 3.77 3.36
N ILE A 20 9.21 4.23 2.47
CA ILE A 20 7.83 4.60 2.81
C ILE A 20 7.03 3.37 3.22
N LYS A 21 7.20 2.25 2.53
CA LYS A 21 6.51 1.00 2.88
C LYS A 21 6.83 0.56 4.30
N GLN A 22 8.10 0.58 4.68
CA GLN A 22 8.51 0.19 6.02
C GLN A 22 7.93 1.13 7.08
N SER A 23 7.96 2.43 6.82
CA SER A 23 7.41 3.42 7.75
C SER A 23 5.90 3.29 7.88
N LEU A 24 5.17 3.13 6.76
CA LEU A 24 3.72 2.92 6.78
C LEU A 24 3.36 1.64 7.51
N SER A 25 4.10 0.55 7.26
CA SER A 25 3.86 -0.73 7.95
C SER A 25 3.96 -0.58 9.46
N MET A 26 4.94 0.15 9.95
CA MET A 26 5.09 0.39 11.39
C MET A 26 3.98 1.29 11.93
N ILE A 27 3.58 2.31 11.20
CA ILE A 27 2.47 3.18 11.58
C ILE A 27 1.18 2.35 11.72
N PHE A 28 0.95 1.45 10.79
CA PHE A 28 -0.25 0.60 10.80
C PHE A 28 -0.20 -0.43 11.93
N ILE A 29 0.92 -1.12 12.10
CA ILE A 29 1.09 -2.12 13.17
C ILE A 29 0.86 -1.50 14.54
N ARG A 30 1.37 -0.29 14.75
CA ARG A 30 1.26 0.42 16.03
C ARG A 30 0.01 1.28 16.15
N ASN A 31 -0.81 1.33 15.11
CA ASN A 31 -2.00 2.17 15.04
C ASN A 31 -1.71 3.63 15.44
N GLU A 32 -0.59 4.15 14.98
CA GLU A 32 -0.13 5.49 15.38
C GLU A 32 -0.98 6.62 14.79
N ALA A 33 -1.58 6.40 13.63
CA ALA A 33 -2.43 7.40 12.98
C ALA A 33 -3.82 7.50 13.61
N LYS A 34 -4.24 6.47 14.35
CA LYS A 34 -5.54 6.40 15.03
C LYS A 34 -6.69 6.74 14.09
N VAL A 35 -6.72 6.07 12.94
CA VAL A 35 -7.79 6.26 11.96
C VAL A 35 -9.11 5.81 12.57
N PRO A 36 -10.16 6.68 12.57
CA PRO A 36 -11.45 6.32 13.16
C PRO A 36 -12.07 5.07 12.55
N ASN A 37 -12.61 4.21 13.37
CA ASN A 37 -13.33 3.00 12.97
C ASN A 37 -12.52 2.02 12.15
N LEU A 38 -11.19 2.07 12.25
CA LEU A 38 -10.31 1.21 11.48
C LEU A 38 -9.16 0.72 12.35
N GLU A 39 -9.03 -0.60 12.45
CA GLU A 39 -7.89 -1.22 13.13
C GLU A 39 -6.77 -1.44 12.10
N THR A 40 -5.86 -0.50 11.99
CA THR A 40 -4.81 -0.56 10.97
C THR A 40 -3.83 -1.70 11.18
N ASN A 41 -3.73 -2.23 12.40
CA ASN A 41 -2.87 -3.39 12.67
C ASN A 41 -3.34 -4.67 11.95
N THR A 42 -4.57 -4.68 11.42
CA THR A 42 -5.09 -5.78 10.61
C THR A 42 -4.84 -5.60 9.12
N ILE A 43 -4.19 -4.49 8.73
CA ILE A 43 -3.98 -4.14 7.33
C ILE A 43 -2.49 -4.27 7.02
N THR A 44 -2.17 -5.04 5.97
CA THR A 44 -0.80 -5.18 5.49
C THR A 44 -0.57 -4.19 4.35
N VAL A 45 0.51 -3.44 4.44
CA VAL A 45 1.02 -2.65 3.30
C VAL A 45 1.89 -3.60 2.48
N THR A 46 1.40 -4.02 1.33
CA THR A 46 2.06 -5.04 0.52
C THR A 46 3.12 -4.46 -0.41
N GLU A 47 2.91 -3.24 -0.88
CA GLU A 47 3.83 -2.58 -1.79
C GLU A 47 3.60 -1.08 -1.78
N VAL A 48 4.66 -0.31 -1.98
CA VAL A 48 4.57 1.12 -2.27
C VAL A 48 5.30 1.39 -3.57
N ARG A 49 4.58 1.93 -4.55
CA ARG A 49 5.14 2.33 -5.84
C ARG A 49 5.19 3.84 -5.95
N MET A 50 6.38 4.35 -6.22
CA MET A 50 6.57 5.78 -6.40
C MET A 50 6.36 6.17 -7.85
N SER A 51 5.76 7.35 -8.07
CA SER A 51 5.79 7.97 -9.39
C SER A 51 7.22 8.35 -9.76
N GLN A 52 7.45 8.54 -11.06
CA GLN A 52 8.79 8.84 -11.57
C GLN A 52 9.38 10.12 -10.95
N ASP A 53 8.54 11.12 -10.70
CA ASP A 53 8.92 12.39 -10.08
C ASP A 53 8.92 12.34 -8.55
N LEU A 54 8.62 11.19 -7.94
CA LEU A 54 8.54 10.96 -6.49
C LEU A 54 7.47 11.79 -5.78
N LYS A 55 6.50 12.33 -6.50
CA LYS A 55 5.44 13.15 -5.92
C LYS A 55 4.25 12.34 -5.41
N ILE A 56 4.07 11.12 -5.91
CA ILE A 56 2.95 10.25 -5.53
C ILE A 56 3.49 8.90 -5.08
N ALA A 57 3.03 8.45 -3.92
CA ALA A 57 3.30 7.12 -3.40
C ALA A 57 1.99 6.32 -3.44
N LYS A 58 1.92 5.34 -4.32
CA LYS A 58 0.78 4.41 -4.37
C LYS A 58 1.05 3.30 -3.37
N ALA A 59 0.26 3.27 -2.31
CA ALA A 59 0.39 2.27 -1.26
C ALA A 59 -0.68 1.20 -1.45
N TYR A 60 -0.24 -0.01 -1.76
CA TYR A 60 -1.12 -1.16 -1.92
C TYR A 60 -1.32 -1.83 -0.58
N VAL A 61 -2.57 -2.08 -0.23
CA VAL A 61 -2.93 -2.62 1.08
C VAL A 61 -3.83 -3.84 0.94
N LEU A 62 -3.73 -4.72 1.92
CA LEU A 62 -4.55 -5.93 1.99
C LEU A 62 -5.02 -6.10 3.44
N PRO A 63 -6.34 -5.98 3.70
CA PRO A 63 -6.89 -6.28 5.03
C PRO A 63 -6.80 -7.77 5.34
N LEU A 64 -6.80 -8.10 6.62
CA LEU A 64 -6.79 -9.48 7.09
C LEU A 64 -7.94 -10.27 6.46
N GLY A 65 -7.61 -11.39 5.80
CA GLY A 65 -8.58 -12.22 5.11
C GLY A 65 -9.12 -11.63 3.82
N GLY A 66 -8.63 -10.47 3.39
CA GLY A 66 -9.10 -9.80 2.17
C GLY A 66 -10.49 -9.21 2.26
N LYS A 67 -11.09 -9.20 3.45
CA LYS A 67 -12.47 -8.74 3.66
C LYS A 67 -12.55 -7.22 3.70
N ASN A 68 -13.63 -6.68 3.10
CA ASN A 68 -13.93 -5.25 3.12
C ASN A 68 -12.79 -4.37 2.60
N ALA A 69 -12.04 -4.88 1.61
CA ALA A 69 -10.87 -4.18 1.08
C ALA A 69 -11.23 -2.82 0.49
N GLU A 70 -12.36 -2.72 -0.21
CA GLU A 70 -12.78 -1.46 -0.82
C GLU A 70 -13.16 -0.42 0.23
N GLU A 71 -13.90 -0.82 1.27
CA GLU A 71 -14.24 0.08 2.38
C GLU A 71 -13.00 0.51 3.14
N THR A 72 -12.07 -0.42 3.37
CA THR A 72 -10.78 -0.13 4.02
C THR A 72 -10.01 0.92 3.24
N VAL A 73 -9.89 0.76 1.93
CA VAL A 73 -9.18 1.71 1.08
C VAL A 73 -9.87 3.07 1.10
N LYS A 74 -11.21 3.09 1.04
CA LYS A 74 -11.98 4.32 1.12
C LYS A 74 -11.69 5.08 2.42
N THR A 75 -11.71 4.38 3.54
CA THR A 75 -11.42 4.98 4.85
C THR A 75 -9.97 5.49 4.91
N LEU A 76 -9.02 4.73 4.41
CA LEU A 76 -7.62 5.17 4.37
C LEU A 76 -7.46 6.42 3.52
N ARG A 77 -8.19 6.53 2.41
CA ARG A 77 -8.17 7.73 1.56
C ARG A 77 -8.75 8.93 2.28
N GLU A 78 -9.87 8.74 2.97
CA GLU A 78 -10.51 9.82 3.73
C GLU A 78 -9.60 10.37 4.83
N TYR A 79 -8.83 9.50 5.47
CA TYR A 79 -7.97 9.87 6.59
C TYR A 79 -6.48 9.85 6.23
N SER A 80 -6.15 9.92 4.93
CA SER A 80 -4.76 9.90 4.49
C SER A 80 -3.95 11.05 5.08
N PHE A 81 -4.59 12.18 5.37
CA PHE A 81 -3.91 13.31 5.99
C PHE A 81 -3.37 12.99 7.39
N LEU A 82 -4.07 12.17 8.17
CA LEU A 82 -3.60 11.72 9.49
C LEU A 82 -2.36 10.82 9.34
N ILE A 83 -2.44 9.88 8.40
CA ILE A 83 -1.35 8.94 8.14
C ILE A 83 -0.12 9.70 7.62
N ARG A 84 -0.33 10.62 6.69
CA ARG A 84 0.73 11.43 6.11
C ARG A 84 1.41 12.31 7.17
N LYS A 85 0.66 12.85 8.11
CA LYS A 85 1.20 13.63 9.23
C LYS A 85 2.18 12.81 10.06
N ILE A 86 1.80 11.57 10.43
CA ILE A 86 2.68 10.70 11.20
C ILE A 86 3.89 10.27 10.34
N LEU A 87 3.66 9.97 9.06
CA LEU A 87 4.74 9.61 8.15
C LEU A 87 5.78 10.73 8.05
N SER A 88 5.36 11.99 8.02
CA SER A 88 6.26 13.13 7.94
C SER A 88 7.21 13.21 9.14
N GLN A 89 6.82 12.65 10.28
CA GLN A 89 7.64 12.62 11.48
C GLN A 89 8.66 11.48 11.47
N LYS A 90 8.46 10.49 10.59
CA LYS A 90 9.29 9.27 10.56
C LYS A 90 10.29 9.25 9.42
N VAL A 91 10.04 9.96 8.35
CA VAL A 91 10.92 9.98 7.18
C VAL A 91 11.51 11.37 6.99
N VAL A 92 12.79 11.40 6.61
CA VAL A 92 13.49 12.65 6.30
C VAL A 92 13.45 12.83 4.79
N MET A 93 12.51 13.65 4.31
CA MET A 93 12.37 13.96 2.89
C MET A 93 12.13 15.46 2.72
N LYS A 94 12.75 16.02 1.68
CA LYS A 94 12.54 17.43 1.35
C LYS A 94 11.08 17.69 1.00
N PHE A 95 10.48 16.80 0.22
CA PHE A 95 9.06 16.87 -0.13
C PHE A 95 8.43 15.50 0.14
N LEU A 96 7.42 15.49 1.00
CA LEU A 96 6.67 14.28 1.29
C LEU A 96 5.70 14.00 0.15
N PRO A 97 5.71 12.80 -0.43
CA PRO A 97 4.79 12.48 -1.51
C PRO A 97 3.34 12.44 -1.04
N LYS A 98 2.42 12.61 -1.96
CA LYS A 98 1.01 12.36 -1.73
C LYS A 98 0.80 10.85 -1.61
N LEU A 99 0.07 10.42 -0.60
CA LEU A 99 -0.28 9.01 -0.43
C LEU A 99 -1.56 8.70 -1.21
N LEU A 100 -1.51 7.65 -2.00
CA LEU A 100 -2.68 7.15 -2.71
C LEU A 100 -2.84 5.66 -2.37
N PHE A 101 -3.83 5.34 -1.56
CA PHE A 101 -4.08 3.97 -1.14
C PHE A 101 -4.87 3.21 -2.20
N ARG A 102 -4.46 1.98 -2.46
CA ARG A 102 -5.12 1.08 -3.41
C ARG A 102 -5.18 -0.32 -2.83
N LYS A 103 -6.23 -1.04 -3.21
CA LYS A 103 -6.36 -2.46 -2.88
C LYS A 103 -5.31 -3.26 -3.64
N ASP A 104 -4.64 -4.21 -2.97
CA ASP A 104 -3.76 -5.15 -3.63
C ASP A 104 -4.61 -6.28 -4.22
N GLU A 105 -4.72 -6.31 -5.53
CA GLU A 105 -5.49 -7.30 -6.26
C GLU A 105 -4.70 -8.55 -6.62
N SER A 106 -3.39 -8.55 -6.41
CA SER A 106 -2.55 -9.69 -6.79
C SER A 106 -2.93 -10.97 -6.04
N PHE A 107 -3.35 -10.83 -4.78
CA PHE A 107 -3.81 -11.96 -3.98
C PHE A 107 -5.06 -12.61 -4.58
N GLU A 108 -6.05 -11.81 -4.97
CA GLU A 108 -7.28 -12.31 -5.60
C GLU A 108 -6.99 -12.98 -6.92
N TYR A 109 -6.10 -12.40 -7.71
CA TYR A 109 -5.69 -12.98 -8.99
C TYR A 109 -5.02 -14.34 -8.80
N ALA A 110 -4.10 -14.44 -7.86
CA ALA A 110 -3.42 -15.71 -7.56
C ALA A 110 -4.41 -16.78 -7.09
N GLU A 111 -5.37 -16.41 -6.25
CA GLU A 111 -6.42 -17.31 -5.78
C GLU A 111 -7.29 -17.83 -6.92
N LYS A 112 -7.69 -16.95 -7.85
CA LYS A 112 -8.45 -17.35 -9.02
C LYS A 112 -7.69 -18.33 -9.91
N ILE A 113 -6.42 -18.09 -10.14
CA ILE A 113 -5.56 -18.98 -10.92
C ILE A 113 -5.46 -20.34 -10.24
N GLU A 114 -5.23 -20.37 -8.94
CA GLU A 114 -5.15 -21.61 -8.17
C GLU A 114 -6.46 -22.41 -8.25
N ASN A 115 -7.59 -21.75 -8.12
CA ASN A 115 -8.90 -22.40 -8.23
C ASN A 115 -9.14 -22.98 -9.64
N LEU A 116 -8.73 -22.27 -10.68
CA LEU A 116 -8.82 -22.75 -12.05
C LEU A 116 -7.97 -24.02 -12.27
N ILE A 117 -6.77 -24.04 -11.72
CA ILE A 117 -5.87 -25.21 -11.79
C ILE A 117 -6.50 -26.40 -11.06
N LYS A 118 -7.07 -26.20 -9.88
CA LYS A 118 -7.76 -27.24 -9.13
C LYS A 118 -8.95 -27.83 -9.90
N GLN A 119 -9.69 -26.99 -10.63
CA GLN A 119 -10.81 -27.44 -11.45
C GLN A 119 -10.37 -28.29 -12.65
N THR A 120 -9.23 -27.92 -13.24
CA THR A 120 -8.72 -28.67 -14.41
C THR A 120 -8.04 -29.97 -14.05
N ASN A 121 -7.62 -30.18 -12.84
CA ASN A 121 -6.91 -31.35 -12.36
C ASN A 121 -7.83 -32.44 -11.76
N LYS A 122 -9.11 -32.30 -11.94
CA LYS A 122 -10.07 -33.32 -11.47
C LYS A 122 -10.25 -34.45 -12.48
#